data_b1978a1d49e5ac80d438ddce6839be97
#
_entry.id   b1978a1d49e5ac80d438ddce6839be97
#
_cell.length_a   1.000
_cell.length_b   1.000
_cell.length_c   1.000
_cell.angle_alpha   90.00
_cell.angle_beta   90.00
_cell.angle_gamma   90.00
#
_symmetry.space_group_name_H-M   'P 1'
#
loop_
_entity.id
_entity.type
_entity.pdbx_description
1 polymer ?
#
loop_
_entity_poly.entity_id
_entity_poly.type
_entity_poly.pdbx_seq_one_letter_code
_entity_poly.pdbx_strand_id
1 'polypeptide(L)'
;MPQSGVAKTLSFWRGNFGDDYARRCAPTADNLAARALLWEDIFALMGPERPRSVMEVGANVGANLLALRAELGRSTRMFGVEPNDLARRALIESGAVYETDAYAGIESAVGTVDLIFTCGVMIHIPPEDLAEFCAKIHRHAGRWIVAIEYFAAEPEEKPYRGHAGKLWKRDFGSFWLDNFPDLKSLGCGFAWKRATGLDNLTYWVFEKVAA
;
A
#
# COMPACT_ATOMS: atom_id res chain seq x y z
N MET A 1 -20.93 14.61 -17.25
CA MET A 1 -19.71 13.87 -17.55
C MET A 1 -19.73 12.59 -16.72
N PRO A 2 -19.53 11.40 -17.30
CA PRO A 2 -19.39 10.20 -16.49
C PRO A 2 -18.16 10.35 -15.57
N GLN A 3 -18.32 9.98 -14.29
CA GLN A 3 -17.20 9.99 -13.34
C GLN A 3 -16.12 9.00 -13.80
N SER A 4 -14.84 9.36 -13.67
CA SER A 4 -13.72 8.45 -13.93
C SER A 4 -13.79 7.19 -13.03
N GLY A 5 -13.15 6.10 -13.44
CA GLY A 5 -13.11 4.86 -12.66
C GLY A 5 -12.57 5.08 -11.25
N VAL A 6 -11.50 5.88 -11.11
CA VAL A 6 -10.92 6.29 -9.82
C VAL A 6 -11.93 7.03 -8.95
N ALA A 7 -12.70 7.96 -9.50
CA ALA A 7 -13.70 8.69 -8.72
C ALA A 7 -14.78 7.78 -8.15
N LYS A 8 -15.23 6.77 -8.92
CA LYS A 8 -16.18 5.73 -8.45
C LYS A 8 -15.54 4.84 -7.37
N THR A 9 -14.28 4.47 -7.52
CA THR A 9 -13.54 3.68 -6.54
C THR A 9 -13.33 4.46 -5.25
N LEU A 10 -12.93 5.72 -5.31
CA LEU A 10 -12.80 6.58 -4.13
C LEU A 10 -14.15 6.79 -3.42
N SER A 11 -15.24 7.00 -4.16
CA SER A 11 -16.58 7.11 -3.57
C SER A 11 -17.00 5.84 -2.84
N PHE A 12 -16.66 4.66 -3.37
CA PHE A 12 -16.94 3.38 -2.73
C PHE A 12 -16.19 3.22 -1.39
N TRP A 13 -14.90 3.57 -1.37
CA TRP A 13 -14.08 3.49 -0.16
C TRP A 13 -14.36 4.59 0.86
N ARG A 14 -14.78 5.78 0.43
CA ARG A 14 -15.20 6.87 1.32
C ARG A 14 -16.56 6.66 1.96
N GLY A 15 -17.39 5.77 1.42
CA GLY A 15 -18.73 5.49 1.90
C GLY A 15 -18.79 4.39 2.95
N ASN A 16 -20.01 3.92 3.22
CA ASN A 16 -20.33 2.91 4.23
C ASN A 16 -19.50 1.62 4.11
N PHE A 17 -19.17 1.21 2.87
CA PHE A 17 -18.33 0.04 2.68
C PHE A 17 -16.94 0.21 3.31
N GLY A 18 -16.31 1.36 3.09
CA GLY A 18 -15.02 1.70 3.70
C GLY A 18 -15.11 1.80 5.22
N ASP A 19 -16.18 2.40 5.75
CA ASP A 19 -16.41 2.48 7.19
C ASP A 19 -16.51 1.10 7.83
N ASP A 20 -17.28 0.19 7.22
CA ASP A 20 -17.40 -1.18 7.69
C ASP A 20 -16.11 -1.96 7.56
N TYR A 21 -15.34 -1.67 6.52
CA TYR A 21 -14.01 -2.26 6.33
C TYR A 21 -13.05 -1.79 7.43
N ALA A 22 -12.98 -0.50 7.72
CA ALA A 22 -12.14 0.08 8.77
C ALA A 22 -12.45 -0.55 10.15
N ARG A 23 -13.72 -0.69 10.51
CA ARG A 23 -14.13 -1.32 11.78
C ARG A 23 -13.67 -2.77 11.93
N ARG A 24 -13.56 -3.53 10.82
CA ARG A 24 -13.10 -4.92 10.83
C ARG A 24 -11.59 -5.07 10.85
N CYS A 25 -10.85 -4.02 10.51
CA CYS A 25 -9.40 -4.06 10.33
C CYS A 25 -8.61 -3.57 11.54
N ALA A 26 -9.25 -3.48 12.73
CA ALA A 26 -8.53 -3.15 13.96
C ALA A 26 -7.34 -4.10 14.15
N PRO A 27 -6.10 -3.59 14.27
CA PRO A 27 -4.92 -4.44 14.37
C PRO A 27 -4.90 -5.20 15.69
N THR A 28 -4.72 -6.52 15.62
CA THR A 28 -4.44 -7.37 16.79
C THR A 28 -2.95 -7.55 16.96
N ALA A 29 -2.50 -7.98 18.14
CA ALA A 29 -1.10 -8.28 18.38
C ALA A 29 -0.54 -9.30 17.37
N ASP A 30 -1.30 -10.37 17.06
CA ASP A 30 -0.91 -11.39 16.09
C ASP A 30 -0.82 -10.81 14.66
N ASN A 31 -1.75 -9.93 14.29
CA ASN A 31 -1.71 -9.28 12.98
C ASN A 31 -0.50 -8.34 12.85
N LEU A 32 -0.15 -7.60 13.90
CA LEU A 32 1.04 -6.75 13.92
C LEU A 32 2.33 -7.56 13.86
N ALA A 33 2.41 -8.67 14.61
CA ALA A 33 3.56 -9.58 14.56
C ALA A 33 3.75 -10.20 13.16
N ALA A 34 2.66 -10.66 12.54
CA ALA A 34 2.71 -11.19 11.17
C ALA A 34 3.19 -10.16 10.14
N ARG A 35 2.78 -8.89 10.31
CA ARG A 35 3.26 -7.79 9.44
C ARG A 35 4.73 -7.46 9.70
N ALA A 36 5.18 -7.50 10.94
CA ALA A 36 6.59 -7.30 11.26
C ALA A 36 7.47 -8.33 10.55
N LEU A 37 7.12 -9.63 10.60
CA LEU A 37 7.84 -10.68 9.87
C LEU A 37 7.81 -10.45 8.34
N LEU A 38 6.67 -10.04 7.78
CA LEU A 38 6.60 -9.67 6.36
C LEU A 38 7.56 -8.53 6.01
N TRP A 39 7.67 -7.52 6.87
CA TRP A 39 8.58 -6.40 6.67
C TRP A 39 10.06 -6.80 6.87
N GLU A 40 10.38 -7.75 7.74
CA GLU A 40 11.73 -8.32 7.85
C GLU A 40 12.17 -8.96 6.52
N ASP A 41 11.29 -9.75 5.89
CA ASP A 41 11.55 -10.34 4.56
C ASP A 41 11.76 -9.28 3.49
N ILE A 42 10.92 -8.23 3.47
CA ILE A 42 11.03 -7.11 2.54
C ILE A 42 12.35 -6.35 2.76
N PHE A 43 12.71 -6.07 4.00
CA PHE A 43 13.96 -5.39 4.34
C PHE A 43 15.20 -6.23 4.01
N ALA A 44 15.10 -7.56 4.04
CA ALA A 44 16.19 -8.44 3.60
C ALA A 44 16.49 -8.25 2.10
N LEU A 45 15.47 -7.99 1.26
CA LEU A 45 15.64 -7.67 -0.15
C LEU A 45 16.19 -6.25 -0.36
N MET A 46 15.82 -5.29 0.48
CA MET A 46 16.30 -3.90 0.40
C MET A 46 17.78 -3.74 0.81
N GLY A 47 18.35 -4.71 1.50
CA GLY A 47 19.72 -4.65 2.02
C GLY A 47 19.82 -4.02 3.42
N PRO A 48 21.03 -3.56 3.82
CA PRO A 48 21.26 -3.11 5.21
C PRO A 48 20.71 -1.71 5.54
N GLU A 49 20.47 -0.91 4.52
CA GLU A 49 19.96 0.45 4.72
C GLU A 49 18.48 0.46 5.10
N ARG A 50 18.08 1.43 5.91
CA ARG A 50 16.70 1.59 6.36
C ARG A 50 16.16 2.95 5.96
N PRO A 51 14.86 3.03 5.57
CA PRO A 51 14.24 4.31 5.22
C PRO A 51 14.12 5.22 6.44
N ARG A 52 14.36 6.51 6.25
CA ARG A 52 14.12 7.56 7.24
C ARG A 52 12.72 8.15 7.13
N SER A 53 12.08 7.94 5.99
CA SER A 53 10.72 8.35 5.70
C SER A 53 9.97 7.27 4.93
N VAL A 54 8.73 7.00 5.35
CA VAL A 54 7.88 5.92 4.82
C VAL A 54 6.49 6.47 4.55
N MET A 55 5.90 6.15 3.40
CA MET A 55 4.51 6.46 3.08
C MET A 55 3.74 5.20 2.69
N GLU A 56 2.61 4.95 3.35
CA GLU A 56 1.64 3.95 2.93
C GLU A 56 0.50 4.62 2.16
N VAL A 57 0.23 4.14 0.95
CA VAL A 57 -0.95 4.55 0.17
C VAL A 57 -2.05 3.52 0.37
N GLY A 58 -3.20 3.96 0.91
CA GLY A 58 -4.27 3.09 1.40
C GLY A 58 -3.99 2.55 2.81
N ALA A 59 -3.56 3.43 3.70
CA ALA A 59 -3.08 3.05 5.03
C ALA A 59 -4.16 2.46 5.96
N ASN A 60 -5.44 2.62 5.61
CA ASN A 60 -6.55 2.19 6.45
C ASN A 60 -6.35 2.64 7.92
N VAL A 61 -6.46 1.76 8.88
CA VAL A 61 -6.26 2.03 10.32
C VAL A 61 -4.79 1.94 10.77
N GLY A 62 -3.84 1.82 9.84
CA GLY A 62 -2.40 1.95 10.09
C GLY A 62 -1.65 0.70 10.53
N ALA A 63 -2.20 -0.50 10.33
CA ALA A 63 -1.58 -1.73 10.81
C ALA A 63 -0.14 -1.97 10.30
N ASN A 64 0.15 -1.69 9.01
CA ASN A 64 1.51 -1.78 8.49
C ASN A 64 2.42 -0.71 9.08
N LEU A 65 1.94 0.53 9.19
CA LEU A 65 2.73 1.63 9.74
C LEU A 65 3.04 1.42 11.23
N LEU A 66 2.12 0.80 11.99
CA LEU A 66 2.38 0.40 13.38
C LEU A 66 3.47 -0.67 13.46
N ALA A 67 3.43 -1.70 12.61
CA ALA A 67 4.46 -2.73 12.55
C ALA A 67 5.82 -2.13 12.17
N LEU A 68 5.85 -1.27 11.14
CA LEU A 68 7.05 -0.53 10.74
C LEU A 68 7.57 0.43 11.83
N ARG A 69 6.67 1.05 12.58
CA ARG A 69 7.05 1.92 13.71
C ARG A 69 7.80 1.16 14.80
N ALA A 70 7.39 -0.09 15.06
CA ALA A 70 8.07 -0.96 16.03
C ALA A 70 9.49 -1.35 15.55
N GLU A 71 9.66 -1.58 14.25
CA GLU A 71 10.93 -1.99 13.63
C GLU A 71 11.90 -0.81 13.42
N LEU A 72 11.40 0.30 12.84
CA LEU A 72 12.23 1.44 12.43
C LEU A 72 12.41 2.50 13.52
N GLY A 73 11.60 2.43 14.57
CA GLY A 73 11.66 3.38 15.68
C GLY A 73 11.01 4.74 15.40
N ARG A 74 11.07 5.62 16.41
CA ARG A 74 10.37 6.93 16.39
C ARG A 74 11.03 7.98 15.51
N SER A 75 12.30 7.83 15.18
CA SER A 75 13.04 8.77 14.32
C SER A 75 12.61 8.70 12.84
N THR A 76 12.04 7.57 12.41
CA THR A 76 11.51 7.43 11.05
C THR A 76 10.21 8.20 10.92
N ARG A 77 10.13 9.13 9.96
CA ARG A 77 8.91 9.86 9.66
C ARG A 77 7.97 9.00 8.84
N MET A 78 6.72 8.89 9.28
CA MET A 78 5.71 8.05 8.63
C MET A 78 4.52 8.86 8.17
N PHE A 79 4.06 8.58 6.97
CA PHE A 79 2.95 9.22 6.29
C PHE A 79 1.91 8.16 5.90
N GLY A 80 0.64 8.52 5.99
CA GLY A 80 -0.45 7.66 5.56
C GLY A 80 -1.39 8.39 4.60
N VAL A 81 -1.71 7.75 3.49
CA VAL A 81 -2.76 8.20 2.58
C VAL A 81 -3.97 7.29 2.74
N GLU A 82 -5.09 7.84 3.21
CA GLU A 82 -6.33 7.08 3.44
C GLU A 82 -7.55 7.93 3.09
N PRO A 83 -8.32 7.56 2.05
CA PRO A 83 -9.47 8.34 1.62
C PRO A 83 -10.68 8.25 2.54
N ASN A 84 -10.81 7.19 3.35
CA ASN A 84 -11.92 7.02 4.29
C ASN A 84 -11.66 7.81 5.58
N ASP A 85 -12.59 8.68 5.97
CA ASP A 85 -12.42 9.57 7.12
C ASP A 85 -12.40 8.83 8.47
N LEU A 86 -13.17 7.72 8.59
CA LEU A 86 -13.17 6.91 9.82
C LEU A 86 -11.83 6.20 9.98
N ALA A 87 -11.35 5.55 8.92
CA ALA A 87 -10.07 4.87 8.90
C ALA A 87 -8.91 5.85 9.16
N ARG A 88 -8.92 7.02 8.51
CA ARG A 88 -7.87 8.03 8.70
C ARG A 88 -7.83 8.59 10.12
N ARG A 89 -8.98 8.78 10.78
CA ARG A 89 -9.01 9.13 12.21
C ARG A 89 -8.40 8.03 13.07
N ALA A 90 -8.78 6.78 12.85
CA ALA A 90 -8.22 5.65 13.57
C ALA A 90 -6.70 5.50 13.33
N LEU A 91 -6.21 5.77 12.11
CA LEU A 91 -4.79 5.84 11.77
C LEU A 91 -4.05 6.87 12.63
N ILE A 92 -4.59 8.07 12.78
CA ILE A 92 -4.01 9.13 13.61
C ILE A 92 -4.04 8.74 15.10
N GLU A 93 -5.19 8.29 15.58
CA GLU A 93 -5.39 7.86 16.97
C GLU A 93 -4.50 6.68 17.37
N SER A 94 -4.12 5.82 16.42
CA SER A 94 -3.19 4.72 16.65
C SER A 94 -1.76 5.18 17.01
N GLY A 95 -1.41 6.44 16.69
CA GLY A 95 -0.06 6.98 16.85
C GLY A 95 0.95 6.53 15.79
N ALA A 96 0.49 5.84 14.73
CA ALA A 96 1.35 5.43 13.61
C ALA A 96 1.88 6.63 12.83
N VAL A 97 1.05 7.65 12.66
CA VAL A 97 1.38 8.91 11.97
C VAL A 97 0.93 10.11 12.81
N TYR A 98 1.50 11.28 12.54
CA TYR A 98 0.96 12.55 13.05
C TYR A 98 -0.24 12.99 12.19
N GLU A 99 -1.13 13.82 12.74
CA GLU A 99 -2.29 14.34 12.01
C GLU A 99 -1.88 15.09 10.72
N THR A 100 -0.79 15.86 10.79
CA THR A 100 -0.23 16.60 9.65
C THR A 100 0.33 15.69 8.54
N ASP A 101 0.57 14.42 8.84
CA ASP A 101 1.17 13.44 7.94
C ASP A 101 0.14 12.39 7.46
N ALA A 102 -1.16 12.59 7.78
CA ALA A 102 -2.29 11.77 7.32
C ALA A 102 -3.07 12.49 6.23
N TYR A 103 -3.08 11.95 5.02
CA TYR A 103 -3.64 12.57 3.83
C TYR A 103 -4.91 11.86 3.36
N ALA A 104 -5.89 12.62 2.86
CA ALA A 104 -7.10 12.07 2.25
C ALA A 104 -6.92 11.59 0.80
N GLY A 105 -5.80 11.92 0.17
CA GLY A 105 -5.43 11.52 -1.18
C GLY A 105 -3.96 11.80 -1.42
N ILE A 106 -3.36 11.03 -2.33
CA ILE A 106 -1.92 11.15 -2.65
C ILE A 106 -1.58 12.51 -3.26
N GLU A 107 -2.57 13.18 -3.87
CA GLU A 107 -2.42 14.51 -4.44
C GLU A 107 -2.15 15.59 -3.37
N SER A 108 -2.54 15.32 -2.12
CA SER A 108 -2.31 16.21 -0.98
C SER A 108 -0.99 15.96 -0.29
N ALA A 109 -0.34 14.82 -0.58
CA ALA A 109 0.93 14.45 0.03
C ALA A 109 2.06 15.38 -0.44
N VAL A 110 2.97 15.73 0.47
CA VAL A 110 4.02 16.71 0.22
C VAL A 110 5.38 16.03 0.16
N GLY A 111 6.14 16.36 -0.90
CA GLY A 111 7.52 15.93 -1.06
C GLY A 111 7.67 14.45 -1.47
N THR A 112 8.89 13.96 -1.32
CA THR A 112 9.28 12.56 -1.56
C THR A 112 9.65 11.88 -0.25
N VAL A 113 9.49 10.55 -0.22
CA VAL A 113 9.85 9.70 0.91
C VAL A 113 10.83 8.62 0.45
N ASP A 114 11.67 8.12 1.35
CA ASP A 114 12.63 7.08 1.00
C ASP A 114 11.94 5.78 0.56
N LEU A 115 10.86 5.39 1.24
CA LEU A 115 10.04 4.22 0.94
C LEU A 115 8.58 4.59 0.79
N ILE A 116 7.97 4.25 -0.33
CA ILE A 116 6.52 4.30 -0.52
C ILE A 116 5.98 2.92 -0.85
N PHE A 117 4.82 2.57 -0.31
CA PHE A 117 4.25 1.24 -0.56
C PHE A 117 2.73 1.23 -0.60
N THR A 118 2.20 0.14 -1.19
CA THR A 118 0.79 -0.25 -1.16
C THR A 118 0.64 -1.64 -0.57
N CYS A 119 -0.47 -1.91 0.09
CA CYS A 119 -0.81 -3.24 0.59
C CYS A 119 -2.30 -3.52 0.37
N GLY A 120 -2.63 -4.30 -0.66
CA GLY A 120 -4.00 -4.61 -1.06
C GLY A 120 -4.77 -3.38 -1.58
N VAL A 121 -4.12 -2.49 -2.33
CA VAL A 121 -4.70 -1.25 -2.88
C VAL A 121 -4.74 -1.27 -4.39
N MET A 122 -3.64 -1.64 -5.05
CA MET A 122 -3.58 -1.66 -6.52
C MET A 122 -4.62 -2.61 -7.12
N ILE A 123 -4.96 -3.68 -6.40
CA ILE A 123 -6.05 -4.60 -6.76
C ILE A 123 -7.42 -3.92 -6.84
N HIS A 124 -7.60 -2.73 -6.30
CA HIS A 124 -8.86 -1.98 -6.31
C HIS A 124 -8.84 -0.81 -7.30
N ILE A 125 -7.75 -0.61 -8.00
CA ILE A 125 -7.62 0.42 -9.03
C ILE A 125 -8.06 -0.17 -10.38
N PRO A 126 -9.03 0.45 -11.09
CA PRO A 126 -9.42 0.02 -12.42
C PRO A 126 -8.22 -0.05 -13.37
N PRO A 127 -8.16 -1.05 -14.28
CA PRO A 127 -7.02 -1.22 -15.18
C PRO A 127 -6.65 0.04 -15.99
N GLU A 128 -7.68 0.80 -16.42
CA GLU A 128 -7.51 2.05 -17.18
C GLU A 128 -6.88 3.18 -16.38
N ASP A 129 -7.00 3.15 -15.05
CA ASP A 129 -6.51 4.19 -14.14
C ASP A 129 -5.20 3.81 -13.45
N LEU A 130 -4.76 2.54 -13.59
CA LEU A 130 -3.64 1.98 -12.84
C LEU A 130 -2.31 2.68 -13.16
N ALA A 131 -2.06 2.99 -14.43
CA ALA A 131 -0.81 3.65 -14.84
C ALA A 131 -0.69 5.05 -14.22
N GLU A 132 -1.77 5.83 -14.23
CA GLU A 132 -1.80 7.16 -13.59
C GLU A 132 -1.62 7.07 -12.07
N PHE A 133 -2.28 6.09 -11.43
CA PHE A 133 -2.13 5.83 -9.99
C PHE A 133 -0.68 5.51 -9.62
N CYS A 134 -0.04 4.59 -10.35
CA CYS A 134 1.36 4.23 -10.15
C CYS A 134 2.31 5.41 -10.43
N ALA A 135 2.02 6.25 -11.43
CA ALA A 135 2.81 7.45 -11.70
C ALA A 135 2.77 8.45 -10.53
N LYS A 136 1.64 8.55 -9.82
CA LYS A 136 1.55 9.37 -8.60
C LYS A 136 2.43 8.81 -7.49
N ILE A 137 2.40 7.49 -7.25
CA ILE A 137 3.27 6.81 -6.28
C ILE A 137 4.74 7.01 -6.65
N HIS A 138 5.08 6.78 -7.91
CA HIS A 138 6.45 6.90 -8.41
C HIS A 138 7.05 8.30 -8.19
N ARG A 139 6.24 9.37 -8.37
CA ARG A 139 6.69 10.76 -8.12
C ARG A 139 7.04 11.02 -6.66
N HIS A 140 6.36 10.36 -5.73
CA HIS A 140 6.64 10.50 -4.29
C HIS A 140 7.72 9.53 -3.79
N ALA A 141 8.16 8.58 -4.60
CA ALA A 141 9.23 7.65 -4.25
C ALA A 141 10.60 8.32 -4.43
N GLY A 142 11.34 8.46 -3.34
CA GLY A 142 12.74 8.90 -3.37
C GLY A 142 13.70 7.78 -3.70
N ARG A 143 13.45 6.55 -3.20
CA ARG A 143 14.34 5.42 -3.42
C ARG A 143 13.60 4.09 -3.63
N TRP A 144 12.77 3.67 -2.69
CA TRP A 144 12.14 2.35 -2.76
C TRP A 144 10.63 2.43 -3.00
N ILE A 145 10.16 1.52 -3.81
CA ILE A 145 8.73 1.23 -4.00
C ILE A 145 8.50 -0.22 -3.62
N VAL A 146 7.45 -0.49 -2.82
CA VAL A 146 7.02 -1.85 -2.48
C VAL A 146 5.54 -2.00 -2.82
N ALA A 147 5.20 -3.02 -3.60
CA ALA A 147 3.82 -3.40 -3.87
C ALA A 147 3.53 -4.74 -3.18
N ILE A 148 2.51 -4.79 -2.32
CA ILE A 148 2.08 -5.99 -1.59
C ILE A 148 0.64 -6.27 -2.01
N GLU A 149 0.43 -7.17 -2.99
CA GLU A 149 -0.85 -7.28 -3.70
C GLU A 149 -1.20 -8.75 -4.02
N TYR A 150 -2.41 -9.01 -4.51
CA TYR A 150 -2.78 -10.32 -5.01
C TYR A 150 -2.24 -10.55 -6.41
N PHE A 151 -1.48 -11.64 -6.59
CA PHE A 151 -0.93 -12.03 -7.89
C PHE A 151 -1.94 -12.80 -8.73
N ALA A 152 -1.87 -12.60 -10.04
CA ALA A 152 -2.35 -13.50 -11.09
C ALA A 152 -1.41 -13.38 -12.29
N ALA A 153 -1.10 -14.52 -12.95
CA ALA A 153 -0.23 -14.55 -14.13
C ALA A 153 -0.83 -13.78 -15.31
N GLU A 154 -2.13 -13.86 -15.46
CA GLU A 154 -2.90 -13.09 -16.44
C GLU A 154 -3.86 -12.15 -15.71
N PRO A 155 -4.12 -10.94 -16.24
CA PRO A 155 -5.07 -10.01 -15.65
C PRO A 155 -6.46 -10.63 -15.51
N GLU A 156 -7.01 -10.59 -14.31
CA GLU A 156 -8.35 -11.13 -14.03
C GLU A 156 -9.15 -10.21 -13.12
N GLU A 157 -10.44 -10.04 -13.41
CA GLU A 157 -11.40 -9.40 -12.51
C GLU A 157 -12.05 -10.44 -11.62
N LYS A 158 -12.19 -10.14 -10.32
CA LYS A 158 -12.93 -10.96 -9.35
C LYS A 158 -14.00 -10.13 -8.64
N PRO A 159 -15.15 -10.70 -8.33
CA PRO A 159 -16.08 -10.05 -7.41
C PRO A 159 -15.42 -9.83 -6.05
N TYR A 160 -15.53 -8.61 -5.52
CA TYR A 160 -15.06 -8.29 -4.17
C TYR A 160 -16.22 -8.12 -3.22
N ARG A 161 -16.41 -9.08 -2.29
CA ARG A 161 -17.51 -9.09 -1.30
C ARG A 161 -18.89 -8.82 -1.94
N GLY A 162 -19.17 -9.45 -3.08
CA GLY A 162 -20.43 -9.32 -3.82
C GLY A 162 -20.49 -8.13 -4.80
N HIS A 163 -19.43 -7.31 -4.89
CA HIS A 163 -19.36 -6.18 -5.82
C HIS A 163 -18.48 -6.54 -7.03
N ALA A 164 -19.02 -6.45 -8.25
CA ALA A 164 -18.26 -6.54 -9.50
C ALA A 164 -17.49 -5.22 -9.74
N GLY A 165 -16.42 -5.28 -10.55
CA GLY A 165 -15.60 -4.10 -10.88
C GLY A 165 -14.93 -3.47 -9.66
N LYS A 166 -14.47 -4.30 -8.70
CA LYS A 166 -13.84 -3.82 -7.45
C LYS A 166 -12.56 -4.54 -7.06
N LEU A 167 -12.20 -5.60 -7.78
CA LEU A 167 -10.95 -6.31 -7.53
C LEU A 167 -10.39 -6.85 -8.84
N TRP A 168 -9.16 -6.44 -9.13
CA TRP A 168 -8.38 -6.89 -10.28
C TRP A 168 -7.05 -7.46 -9.80
N LYS A 169 -6.76 -8.69 -10.20
CA LYS A 169 -5.45 -9.32 -9.95
C LYS A 169 -4.64 -9.30 -11.22
N ARG A 170 -3.34 -9.21 -11.09
CA ARG A 170 -2.38 -9.28 -12.19
C ARG A 170 -0.96 -9.45 -11.66
N ASP A 171 0.00 -9.60 -12.56
CA ASP A 171 1.41 -9.40 -12.25
C ASP A 171 1.71 -7.89 -12.11
N PHE A 172 1.60 -7.39 -10.88
CA PHE A 172 1.93 -5.99 -10.59
C PHE A 172 3.42 -5.73 -10.66
N GLY A 173 4.25 -6.76 -10.45
CA GLY A 173 5.70 -6.65 -10.58
C GLY A 173 6.13 -6.28 -12.00
N SER A 174 5.70 -7.06 -12.98
CA SER A 174 5.94 -6.74 -14.39
C SER A 174 5.32 -5.41 -14.78
N PHE A 175 4.10 -5.10 -14.28
CA PHE A 175 3.47 -3.81 -14.56
C PHE A 175 4.34 -2.61 -14.13
N TRP A 176 4.97 -2.67 -12.93
CA TRP A 176 5.86 -1.62 -12.48
C TRP A 176 7.08 -1.47 -13.38
N LEU A 177 7.75 -2.57 -13.72
CA LEU A 177 8.97 -2.54 -14.54
C LEU A 177 8.71 -2.10 -15.97
N ASP A 178 7.57 -2.50 -16.56
CA ASP A 178 7.18 -2.13 -17.93
C ASP A 178 6.86 -0.63 -18.08
N ASN A 179 6.34 0.00 -17.01
CA ASN A 179 5.90 1.40 -17.06
C ASN A 179 6.93 2.40 -16.48
N PHE A 180 7.90 1.94 -15.69
CA PHE A 180 8.90 2.79 -15.03
C PHE A 180 10.31 2.21 -15.21
N PRO A 181 11.00 2.56 -16.31
CA PRO A 181 12.29 1.98 -16.68
C PRO A 181 13.45 2.38 -15.76
N ASP A 182 13.25 3.37 -14.88
CA ASP A 182 14.18 3.75 -13.82
C ASP A 182 14.04 2.89 -12.56
N LEU A 183 13.16 1.88 -12.55
CA LEU A 183 13.06 0.93 -11.47
C LEU A 183 13.89 -0.33 -11.74
N LYS A 184 14.61 -0.74 -10.71
CA LYS A 184 15.29 -2.05 -10.64
C LYS A 184 14.55 -2.94 -9.65
N SER A 185 14.23 -4.18 -10.04
CA SER A 185 13.74 -5.17 -9.08
C SER A 185 14.85 -5.60 -8.13
N LEU A 186 14.57 -5.52 -6.84
CA LEU A 186 15.42 -6.10 -5.78
C LEU A 186 14.99 -7.52 -5.44
N GLY A 187 13.75 -7.90 -5.77
CA GLY A 187 13.21 -9.22 -5.58
C GLY A 187 11.71 -9.21 -5.31
N CYS A 188 11.18 -10.40 -5.10
CA CYS A 188 9.78 -10.62 -4.73
C CYS A 188 9.66 -11.81 -3.79
N GLY A 189 8.53 -11.91 -3.09
CA GLY A 189 8.21 -13.05 -2.26
C GLY A 189 6.71 -13.23 -2.06
N PHE A 190 6.34 -14.25 -1.31
CA PHE A 190 4.94 -14.62 -1.11
C PHE A 190 4.64 -14.87 0.37
N ALA A 191 3.71 -14.11 0.92
CA ALA A 191 3.15 -14.34 2.25
C ALA A 191 2.01 -15.36 2.15
N TRP A 192 2.29 -16.59 2.60
CA TRP A 192 1.27 -17.63 2.59
C TRP A 192 0.36 -17.52 3.81
N LYS A 193 -0.93 -17.31 3.57
CA LYS A 193 -1.95 -17.11 4.62
C LYS A 193 -1.86 -18.12 5.76
N ARG A 194 -1.68 -19.42 5.42
CA ARG A 194 -1.64 -20.48 6.42
C ARG A 194 -0.43 -20.37 7.37
N ALA A 195 0.67 -19.81 6.89
CA ALA A 195 1.88 -19.62 7.70
C ALA A 195 1.88 -18.28 8.43
N THR A 196 1.40 -17.24 7.77
CA THR A 196 1.52 -15.86 8.27
C THR A 196 0.28 -15.36 9.01
N GLY A 197 -0.91 -15.94 8.77
CA GLY A 197 -2.18 -15.36 9.21
C GLY A 197 -2.65 -14.14 8.40
N LEU A 198 -1.80 -13.58 7.53
CA LEU A 198 -2.15 -12.56 6.55
C LEU A 198 -2.89 -13.20 5.36
N ASP A 199 -3.40 -12.39 4.43
CA ASP A 199 -3.88 -12.94 3.16
C ASP A 199 -2.72 -13.50 2.31
N ASN A 200 -3.08 -14.28 1.26
CA ASN A 200 -2.09 -14.73 0.29
C ASN A 200 -1.64 -13.54 -0.57
N LEU A 201 -0.54 -12.93 -0.20
CA LEU A 201 -0.03 -11.70 -0.80
C LEU A 201 1.32 -11.97 -1.46
N THR A 202 1.50 -11.45 -2.64
CA THR A 202 2.82 -11.35 -3.27
C THR A 202 3.36 -9.95 -3.02
N TYR A 203 4.61 -9.85 -2.63
CA TYR A 203 5.28 -8.56 -2.50
C TYR A 203 6.42 -8.46 -3.52
N TRP A 204 6.55 -7.26 -4.11
CA TRP A 204 7.63 -6.90 -5.03
C TRP A 204 8.34 -5.69 -4.47
N VAL A 205 9.66 -5.71 -4.52
CA VAL A 205 10.52 -4.64 -3.99
C VAL A 205 11.32 -4.05 -5.14
N PHE A 206 11.22 -2.73 -5.29
CA PHE A 206 11.91 -1.99 -6.33
C PHE A 206 12.76 -0.88 -5.73
N GLU A 207 13.87 -0.59 -6.41
CA GLU A 207 14.71 0.57 -6.14
C GLU A 207 14.74 1.48 -7.37
N LYS A 208 14.53 2.78 -7.17
CA LYS A 208 14.77 3.78 -8.21
C LYS A 208 16.26 3.95 -8.41
N VAL A 209 16.72 3.71 -9.61
CA VAL A 209 18.09 3.99 -9.99
C VAL A 209 18.18 5.44 -10.51
N ALA A 210 19.20 6.16 -10.07
CA ALA A 210 19.45 7.50 -10.61
C ALA A 210 19.67 7.40 -12.11
N ALA A 211 18.97 8.29 -12.85
CA ALA A 211 19.15 8.41 -14.29
C ALA A 211 20.55 8.92 -14.63
#